data_4433d7e883713a9ace5dc8d8bde7fa8c
#
_entry.id   4433d7e883713a9ace5dc8d8bde7fa8c
#
_cell.length_a   1.000
_cell.length_b   1.000
_cell.length_c   1.000
_cell.angle_alpha   90.00
_cell.angle_beta   90.00
_cell.angle_gamma   90.00
#
_symmetry.space_group_name_H-M   'P 1'
#
loop_
_entity.id
_entity.type
_entity.pdbx_description
1 polymer ?
#
loop_
_entity_poly.entity_id
_entity_poly.type
_entity_poly.pdbx_seq_one_letter_code
_entity_poly.pdbx_strand_id
1 'polypeptide(L)'
;MIYQKEKNNISLKEINKKNILKIVIDVGQISRIDISRQLKISRPTTSAYIGELIEEGLIEEIGKSDSTSSGGKKAMLLQFRVRAGYILGVMIGVKNIRIALTDLGSNIIEIIKIPTEEWLGPDAVIDKLVKNIKEIIKKFKINKEEIIGIGIGATGLVDSKKGLVIFSPNLNGWNNIKLKEIIEQKIGLPAFIENECRVQAIAEKKYGLAKNIKNFVCVETGTGIGTGVFIDNRLVSGDKGMAGEVGHIITNLAGNRVCHCGNTGCLETLCSTSYLLEDIVDDIKKSGTSSRNSKSSLKLEDLYDLYNQGDEVATINVEKNAEYLGIGISNTIKMFNPELIIIHGEVIKFGEKYLRKVKESVSKNTFPKVKDDYNIQFSEMGDNVGVIGAASIVFNNIFDLDSSSVAGHYIIKKIIT
;
A
#
# COMPACT_ATOMS: atom_id res chain seq x y z
N MET A 1 -16.50 -5.91 24.65
CA MET A 1 -16.06 -6.17 26.04
C MET A 1 -15.44 -7.56 26.27
N ILE A 2 -15.20 -8.36 25.25
CA ILE A 2 -14.58 -9.70 25.32
C ILE A 2 -13.07 -9.67 25.05
N TYR A 3 -12.56 -8.62 24.38
CA TYR A 3 -11.16 -8.51 23.94
C TYR A 3 -10.15 -7.99 24.99
N GLN A 4 -10.55 -7.67 26.21
CA GLN A 4 -9.65 -7.06 27.21
C GLN A 4 -9.20 -8.00 28.35
N LYS A 5 -9.54 -9.30 28.35
CA LYS A 5 -9.27 -10.16 29.52
C LYS A 5 -8.22 -11.27 29.32
N GLU A 6 -7.61 -11.41 28.16
CA GLU A 6 -6.56 -12.45 27.95
C GLU A 6 -5.19 -11.87 27.56
N LYS A 7 -4.74 -10.85 28.27
CA LYS A 7 -3.31 -10.50 28.34
C LYS A 7 -2.71 -11.36 29.47
N ASN A 8 -2.13 -12.50 29.14
CA ASN A 8 -0.96 -13.12 29.78
C ASN A 8 -0.97 -14.64 29.62
N ASN A 9 0.07 -15.13 28.97
CA ASN A 9 0.63 -16.47 28.80
C ASN A 9 0.47 -17.06 27.40
N ILE A 10 1.18 -16.45 26.41
CA ILE A 10 1.51 -17.18 25.18
C ILE A 10 2.44 -18.33 25.59
N SER A 11 2.04 -19.57 25.30
CA SER A 11 2.88 -20.71 25.59
C SER A 11 4.15 -20.67 24.71
N LEU A 12 5.27 -21.20 25.23
CA LEU A 12 6.50 -21.33 24.43
C LEU A 12 6.26 -22.12 23.13
N LYS A 13 5.32 -23.05 23.16
CA LYS A 13 4.85 -23.80 21.99
C LYS A 13 4.32 -22.88 20.90
N GLU A 14 3.41 -21.95 21.25
CA GLU A 14 2.82 -21.02 20.30
C GLU A 14 3.81 -20.04 19.72
N ILE A 15 4.73 -19.54 20.55
CA ILE A 15 5.85 -18.71 20.08
C ILE A 15 6.68 -19.47 19.05
N ASN A 16 7.00 -20.74 19.32
CA ASN A 16 7.79 -21.54 18.40
C ASN A 16 7.05 -21.85 17.10
N LYS A 17 5.76 -22.17 17.15
CA LYS A 17 4.91 -22.36 15.95
C LYS A 17 4.89 -21.09 15.11
N LYS A 18 4.71 -19.92 15.71
CA LYS A 18 4.74 -18.63 15.07
C LYS A 18 6.09 -18.37 14.39
N ASN A 19 7.22 -18.64 15.06
CA ASN A 19 8.55 -18.49 14.51
C ASN A 19 8.80 -19.46 13.34
N ILE A 20 8.33 -20.69 13.43
CA ILE A 20 8.38 -21.66 12.33
C ILE A 20 7.62 -21.13 11.12
N LEU A 21 6.37 -20.70 11.32
CA LEU A 21 5.53 -20.16 10.25
C LEU A 21 6.18 -18.94 9.59
N LYS A 22 6.75 -18.03 10.38
CA LYS A 22 7.50 -16.87 9.88
C LYS A 22 8.65 -17.30 8.96
N ILE A 23 9.50 -18.22 9.41
CA ILE A 23 10.61 -18.71 8.59
C ILE A 23 10.13 -19.32 7.28
N VAL A 24 9.06 -20.14 7.33
CA VAL A 24 8.50 -20.77 6.13
C VAL A 24 7.97 -19.71 5.15
N ILE A 25 7.35 -18.66 5.64
CA ILE A 25 6.85 -17.54 4.80
C ILE A 25 8.01 -16.74 4.21
N ASP A 26 8.99 -16.38 5.03
CA ASP A 26 10.11 -15.50 4.63
C ASP A 26 11.05 -16.19 3.63
N VAL A 27 11.32 -17.50 3.83
CA VAL A 27 12.22 -18.29 2.98
C VAL A 27 11.50 -18.87 1.75
N GLY A 28 10.20 -19.09 1.85
CA GLY A 28 9.37 -19.70 0.81
C GLY A 28 9.39 -21.23 0.83
N GLN A 29 10.56 -21.85 0.61
CA GLN A 29 10.74 -23.30 0.63
C GLN A 29 11.90 -23.70 1.54
N ILE A 30 11.63 -24.50 2.56
CA ILE A 30 12.62 -24.83 3.58
C ILE A 30 12.40 -26.23 4.16
N SER A 31 13.49 -26.91 4.59
CA SER A 31 13.38 -28.22 5.20
C SER A 31 13.16 -28.13 6.72
N ARG A 32 12.59 -29.21 7.32
CA ARG A 32 12.44 -29.34 8.79
C ARG A 32 13.80 -29.21 9.52
N ILE A 33 14.87 -29.70 8.92
CA ILE A 33 16.23 -29.66 9.48
C ILE A 33 16.74 -28.23 9.52
N ASP A 34 16.53 -27.45 8.47
CA ASP A 34 17.00 -26.08 8.39
C ASP A 34 16.22 -25.16 9.34
N ILE A 35 14.90 -25.37 9.48
CA ILE A 35 14.09 -24.69 10.51
C ILE A 35 14.62 -24.99 11.92
N SER A 36 14.86 -26.28 12.24
CA SER A 36 15.41 -26.70 13.53
C SER A 36 16.75 -26.02 13.82
N ARG A 37 17.61 -25.91 12.81
CA ARG A 37 18.92 -25.27 12.92
C ARG A 37 18.81 -23.76 13.12
N GLN A 38 17.95 -23.08 12.35
CA GLN A 38 17.77 -21.63 12.47
C GLN A 38 17.16 -21.21 13.81
N LEU A 39 16.17 -21.96 14.30
CA LEU A 39 15.50 -21.65 15.58
C LEU A 39 16.22 -22.21 16.81
N LYS A 40 17.25 -23.05 16.60
CA LYS A 40 17.95 -23.77 17.70
C LYS A 40 16.98 -24.59 18.57
N ILE A 41 15.97 -25.19 17.96
CA ILE A 41 14.98 -26.07 18.61
C ILE A 41 15.31 -27.51 18.22
N SER A 42 15.02 -28.48 19.11
CA SER A 42 15.29 -29.90 18.84
C SER A 42 14.52 -30.39 17.60
N ARG A 43 15.10 -31.30 16.80
CA ARG A 43 14.45 -31.88 15.62
C ARG A 43 13.08 -32.53 15.91
N PRO A 44 12.93 -33.31 16.99
CA PRO A 44 11.64 -33.88 17.37
C PRO A 44 10.58 -32.80 17.64
N THR A 45 10.93 -31.77 18.42
CA THR A 45 10.02 -30.65 18.73
C THR A 45 9.63 -29.86 17.47
N THR A 46 10.61 -29.56 16.61
CA THR A 46 10.35 -28.88 15.33
C THR A 46 9.40 -29.71 14.46
N SER A 47 9.61 -31.04 14.38
CA SER A 47 8.75 -31.92 13.58
C SER A 47 7.33 -32.01 14.13
N ALA A 48 7.15 -32.02 15.45
CA ALA A 48 5.84 -32.01 16.09
C ALA A 48 5.07 -30.73 15.77
N TYR A 49 5.71 -29.55 15.92
CA TYR A 49 5.07 -28.26 15.64
C TYR A 49 4.75 -28.08 14.15
N ILE A 50 5.63 -28.55 13.25
CA ILE A 50 5.35 -28.55 11.81
C ILE A 50 4.20 -29.50 11.49
N GLY A 51 4.10 -30.65 12.13
CA GLY A 51 2.96 -31.57 11.98
C GLY A 51 1.63 -30.88 12.32
N GLU A 52 1.59 -30.17 13.45
CA GLU A 52 0.39 -29.40 13.83
C GLU A 52 0.07 -28.28 12.80
N LEU A 53 1.07 -27.57 12.30
CA LEU A 53 0.86 -26.52 11.29
C LEU A 53 0.39 -27.08 9.93
N ILE A 54 0.75 -28.33 9.61
CA ILE A 54 0.23 -29.06 8.45
C ILE A 54 -1.23 -29.49 8.70
N GLU A 55 -1.54 -30.04 9.88
CA GLU A 55 -2.91 -30.37 10.28
C GLU A 55 -3.82 -29.15 10.31
N GLU A 56 -3.29 -28.00 10.74
CA GLU A 56 -3.95 -26.70 10.68
C GLU A 56 -4.05 -26.14 9.25
N GLY A 57 -3.52 -26.80 8.24
CA GLY A 57 -3.59 -26.41 6.84
C GLY A 57 -2.78 -25.18 6.45
N LEU A 58 -1.85 -24.71 7.32
CA LEU A 58 -1.03 -23.51 7.08
C LEU A 58 0.27 -23.81 6.34
N ILE A 59 0.79 -25.02 6.46
CA ILE A 59 2.01 -25.49 5.79
C ILE A 59 1.68 -26.74 4.99
N GLU A 60 2.33 -26.93 3.87
CA GLU A 60 2.24 -28.13 3.05
C GLU A 60 3.63 -28.66 2.67
N GLU A 61 3.72 -29.97 2.43
CA GLU A 61 4.91 -30.64 1.91
C GLU A 61 4.86 -30.65 0.37
N ILE A 62 5.87 -30.04 -0.27
CA ILE A 62 5.89 -29.81 -1.73
C ILE A 62 6.83 -30.71 -2.51
N GLY A 63 7.52 -31.64 -1.84
CA GLY A 63 8.43 -32.56 -2.48
C GLY A 63 9.83 -32.55 -1.83
N LYS A 64 10.76 -33.26 -2.46
CA LYS A 64 12.14 -33.41 -1.93
C LYS A 64 13.06 -32.37 -2.56
N SER A 65 13.99 -31.83 -1.75
CA SER A 65 15.07 -30.97 -2.24
C SER A 65 15.94 -31.67 -3.27
N ASP A 66 16.66 -30.89 -4.08
CA ASP A 66 17.74 -31.44 -4.91
C ASP A 66 18.81 -32.10 -4.03
N SER A 67 19.51 -33.11 -4.60
CA SER A 67 20.60 -33.74 -3.89
C SER A 67 21.75 -32.74 -3.70
N THR A 68 22.24 -32.61 -2.47
CA THR A 68 23.44 -31.83 -2.21
C THR A 68 24.65 -32.53 -2.88
N SER A 69 25.63 -31.76 -3.35
CA SER A 69 26.85 -32.26 -4.00
C SER A 69 27.67 -33.24 -3.15
N SER A 70 27.38 -33.31 -1.85
CA SER A 70 28.05 -34.21 -0.88
C SER A 70 27.29 -35.51 -0.58
N GLY A 71 26.22 -35.83 -1.30
CA GLY A 71 25.42 -37.05 -1.14
C GLY A 71 24.69 -37.10 0.21
N GLY A 72 23.37 -37.09 0.21
CA GLY A 72 22.56 -37.22 1.43
C GLY A 72 21.13 -37.54 1.09
N LYS A 73 20.34 -38.03 2.07
CA LYS A 73 18.90 -38.26 1.89
C LYS A 73 18.22 -36.93 1.60
N LYS A 74 17.55 -36.84 0.43
CA LYS A 74 16.80 -35.67 0.00
C LYS A 74 15.79 -35.27 1.10
N ALA A 75 15.86 -34.00 1.56
CA ALA A 75 14.96 -33.50 2.59
C ALA A 75 13.60 -33.12 2.00
N MET A 76 12.51 -33.39 2.72
CA MET A 76 11.18 -32.90 2.37
C MET A 76 11.13 -31.40 2.57
N LEU A 77 10.72 -30.65 1.54
CA LEU A 77 10.53 -29.19 1.59
C LEU A 77 9.12 -28.86 2.03
N LEU A 78 9.03 -27.80 2.79
CA LEU A 78 7.81 -27.23 3.33
C LEU A 78 7.59 -25.87 2.69
N GLN A 79 6.32 -25.52 2.47
CA GLN A 79 5.89 -24.23 1.95
C GLN A 79 4.66 -23.74 2.71
N PHE A 80 4.49 -22.42 2.80
CA PHE A 80 3.26 -21.82 3.30
C PHE A 80 2.13 -22.06 2.30
N ARG A 81 0.99 -22.53 2.80
CA ARG A 81 -0.18 -22.81 1.97
C ARG A 81 -0.98 -21.54 1.74
N VAL A 82 -0.62 -20.78 0.70
CA VAL A 82 -1.28 -19.50 0.36
C VAL A 82 -2.78 -19.64 0.10
N ARG A 83 -3.23 -20.82 -0.32
CA ARG A 83 -4.65 -21.13 -0.58
C ARG A 83 -5.40 -21.63 0.66
N ALA A 84 -4.85 -21.47 1.86
CA ALA A 84 -5.53 -21.82 3.12
C ALA A 84 -6.67 -20.86 3.48
N GLY A 85 -6.79 -19.72 2.77
CA GLY A 85 -7.84 -18.75 2.99
C GLY A 85 -7.78 -17.61 1.99
N TYR A 86 -8.70 -16.66 2.14
CA TYR A 86 -8.84 -15.51 1.26
C TYR A 86 -8.77 -14.21 2.04
N ILE A 87 -8.35 -13.16 1.35
CA ILE A 87 -8.36 -11.77 1.86
C ILE A 87 -9.07 -10.89 0.84
N LEU A 88 -9.83 -9.93 1.33
CA LEU A 88 -10.37 -8.84 0.51
C LEU A 88 -9.49 -7.62 0.69
N GLY A 89 -8.82 -7.20 -0.38
CA GLY A 89 -8.04 -5.96 -0.46
C GLY A 89 -8.85 -4.87 -1.14
N VAL A 90 -9.01 -3.73 -0.50
CA VAL A 90 -9.84 -2.61 -0.99
C VAL A 90 -9.01 -1.34 -1.04
N MET A 91 -9.15 -0.57 -2.12
CA MET A 91 -8.68 0.81 -2.22
C MET A 91 -9.85 1.74 -2.46
N ILE A 92 -10.06 2.69 -1.56
CA ILE A 92 -11.03 3.78 -1.72
C ILE A 92 -10.27 5.01 -2.18
N GLY A 93 -10.21 5.20 -3.49
CA GLY A 93 -9.62 6.40 -4.10
C GLY A 93 -10.69 7.43 -4.45
N VAL A 94 -10.26 8.63 -4.82
CA VAL A 94 -11.18 9.74 -5.19
C VAL A 94 -12.02 9.38 -6.40
N LYS A 95 -11.43 8.88 -7.48
CA LYS A 95 -12.14 8.56 -8.74
C LYS A 95 -12.77 7.17 -8.73
N ASN A 96 -12.12 6.19 -8.13
CA ASN A 96 -12.53 4.79 -8.22
C ASN A 96 -12.26 4.03 -6.91
N ILE A 97 -13.15 3.09 -6.60
CA ILE A 97 -12.91 2.03 -5.63
C ILE A 97 -12.41 0.80 -6.38
N ARG A 98 -11.35 0.18 -5.89
CA ARG A 98 -10.89 -1.13 -6.36
C ARG A 98 -11.07 -2.16 -5.25
N ILE A 99 -11.60 -3.33 -5.59
CA ILE A 99 -11.82 -4.43 -4.65
C ILE A 99 -11.19 -5.67 -5.25
N ALA A 100 -10.24 -6.27 -4.54
CA ALA A 100 -9.60 -7.52 -4.95
C ALA A 100 -9.91 -8.63 -3.96
N LEU A 101 -10.24 -9.79 -4.48
CA LEU A 101 -10.17 -11.05 -3.76
C LEU A 101 -8.78 -11.63 -3.99
N THR A 102 -8.06 -11.94 -2.92
CA THR A 102 -6.72 -12.53 -2.99
C THR A 102 -6.64 -13.80 -2.17
N ASP A 103 -5.64 -14.64 -2.43
CA ASP A 103 -5.18 -15.66 -1.48
C ASP A 103 -4.34 -15.02 -0.35
N LEU A 104 -3.83 -15.82 0.58
CA LEU A 104 -3.00 -15.35 1.70
C LEU A 104 -1.63 -14.82 1.26
N GLY A 105 -1.18 -15.16 0.06
CA GLY A 105 0.03 -14.63 -0.57
C GLY A 105 -0.19 -13.28 -1.28
N SER A 106 -1.40 -12.71 -1.19
CA SER A 106 -1.84 -11.51 -1.93
C SER A 106 -1.85 -11.67 -3.46
N ASN A 107 -1.88 -12.92 -3.96
CA ASN A 107 -2.12 -13.17 -5.37
C ASN A 107 -3.58 -12.86 -5.71
N ILE A 108 -3.80 -11.99 -6.70
CA ILE A 108 -5.13 -11.54 -7.10
C ILE A 108 -5.86 -12.68 -7.82
N ILE A 109 -7.04 -13.06 -7.32
CA ILE A 109 -7.95 -14.05 -7.90
C ILE A 109 -9.00 -13.34 -8.75
N GLU A 110 -9.53 -12.23 -8.25
CA GLU A 110 -10.49 -11.38 -8.92
C GLU A 110 -10.25 -9.93 -8.52
N ILE A 111 -10.47 -9.01 -9.42
CA ILE A 111 -10.45 -7.58 -9.13
C ILE A 111 -11.59 -6.88 -9.87
N ILE A 112 -12.26 -5.99 -9.17
CA ILE A 112 -13.26 -5.10 -9.76
C ILE A 112 -12.88 -3.66 -9.50
N LYS A 113 -13.21 -2.79 -10.45
CA LYS A 113 -13.05 -1.34 -10.37
C LYS A 113 -14.41 -0.70 -10.61
N ILE A 114 -14.85 0.13 -9.66
CA ILE A 114 -16.11 0.85 -9.72
C ILE A 114 -15.89 2.34 -9.46
N PRO A 115 -16.71 3.25 -10.02
CA PRO A 115 -16.63 4.68 -9.70
C PRO A 115 -16.89 4.91 -8.20
N THR A 116 -16.13 5.82 -7.58
CA THR A 116 -16.36 6.19 -6.17
C THR A 116 -17.65 6.98 -6.03
N GLU A 117 -17.89 7.97 -6.94
CA GLU A 117 -19.04 8.89 -6.87
C GLU A 117 -19.06 9.63 -5.53
N GLU A 118 -17.93 10.26 -5.20
CA GLU A 118 -17.63 10.89 -3.91
C GLU A 118 -18.67 11.97 -3.53
N TRP A 119 -19.34 12.56 -4.53
CA TRP A 119 -20.39 13.55 -4.32
C TRP A 119 -21.64 13.00 -3.62
N LEU A 120 -21.83 11.67 -3.61
CA LEU A 120 -22.94 11.00 -2.92
C LEU A 120 -22.73 10.91 -1.40
N GLY A 121 -21.52 11.24 -0.91
CA GLY A 121 -21.16 11.16 0.50
C GLY A 121 -20.78 9.76 1.00
N PRO A 122 -20.29 9.67 2.25
CA PRO A 122 -19.66 8.45 2.77
C PRO A 122 -20.63 7.25 2.85
N ASP A 123 -21.88 7.45 3.26
CA ASP A 123 -22.83 6.34 3.43
C ASP A 123 -23.09 5.62 2.10
N ALA A 124 -23.34 6.37 1.03
CA ALA A 124 -23.61 5.81 -0.29
C ALA A 124 -22.36 5.09 -0.85
N VAL A 125 -21.18 5.65 -0.67
CA VAL A 125 -19.90 5.05 -1.08
C VAL A 125 -19.64 3.75 -0.33
N ILE A 126 -19.87 3.74 0.99
CA ILE A 126 -19.69 2.55 1.83
C ILE A 126 -20.72 1.48 1.49
N ASP A 127 -21.97 1.83 1.26
CA ASP A 127 -23.01 0.87 0.88
C ASP A 127 -22.72 0.23 -0.48
N LYS A 128 -22.23 1.01 -1.44
CA LYS A 128 -21.75 0.51 -2.73
C LYS A 128 -20.58 -0.45 -2.54
N LEU A 129 -19.60 -0.11 -1.71
CA LEU A 129 -18.47 -1.00 -1.38
C LEU A 129 -18.96 -2.32 -0.80
N VAL A 130 -19.82 -2.29 0.23
CA VAL A 130 -20.38 -3.46 0.91
C VAL A 130 -21.15 -4.36 -0.06
N LYS A 131 -21.97 -3.76 -0.94
CA LYS A 131 -22.71 -4.50 -1.98
C LYS A 131 -21.74 -5.27 -2.89
N ASN A 132 -20.73 -4.62 -3.42
CA ASN A 132 -19.78 -5.25 -4.34
C ASN A 132 -18.92 -6.33 -3.66
N ILE A 133 -18.52 -6.14 -2.40
CA ILE A 133 -17.84 -7.19 -1.62
C ILE A 133 -18.74 -8.44 -1.49
N LYS A 134 -20.02 -8.26 -1.14
CA LYS A 134 -20.98 -9.39 -1.03
C LYS A 134 -21.19 -10.10 -2.37
N GLU A 135 -21.18 -9.36 -3.47
CA GLU A 135 -21.28 -9.92 -4.82
C GLU A 135 -20.06 -10.77 -5.19
N ILE A 136 -18.84 -10.33 -4.85
CA ILE A 136 -17.61 -11.12 -5.06
C ILE A 136 -17.68 -12.43 -4.25
N ILE A 137 -18.00 -12.37 -2.97
CA ILE A 137 -18.11 -13.54 -2.09
C ILE A 137 -19.11 -14.55 -2.67
N LYS A 138 -20.29 -14.06 -3.10
CA LYS A 138 -21.33 -14.89 -3.74
C LYS A 138 -20.87 -15.50 -5.06
N LYS A 139 -20.21 -14.71 -5.94
CA LYS A 139 -19.72 -15.15 -7.25
C LYS A 139 -18.76 -16.33 -7.13
N PHE A 140 -17.84 -16.29 -6.18
CA PHE A 140 -16.83 -17.32 -5.97
C PHE A 140 -17.30 -18.44 -5.02
N LYS A 141 -18.53 -18.37 -4.50
CA LYS A 141 -19.12 -19.35 -3.56
C LYS A 141 -18.20 -19.62 -2.35
N ILE A 142 -17.52 -18.58 -1.87
CA ILE A 142 -16.59 -18.66 -0.75
C ILE A 142 -17.41 -18.65 0.54
N ASN A 143 -17.14 -19.59 1.44
CA ASN A 143 -17.69 -19.53 2.79
C ASN A 143 -17.04 -18.37 3.54
N LYS A 144 -17.83 -17.69 4.37
CA LYS A 144 -17.37 -16.51 5.09
C LYS A 144 -16.19 -16.83 6.02
N GLU A 145 -16.16 -18.03 6.53
CA GLU A 145 -15.12 -18.57 7.41
C GLU A 145 -13.77 -18.71 6.70
N GLU A 146 -13.76 -18.84 5.37
CA GLU A 146 -12.54 -18.91 4.57
C GLU A 146 -11.93 -17.53 4.31
N ILE A 147 -12.66 -16.43 4.63
CA ILE A 147 -12.15 -15.05 4.44
C ILE A 147 -11.62 -14.55 5.78
N ILE A 148 -10.30 -14.38 5.86
CA ILE A 148 -9.65 -13.98 7.11
C ILE A 148 -9.84 -12.51 7.48
N GLY A 149 -10.17 -11.64 6.52
CA GLY A 149 -10.45 -10.24 6.78
C GLY A 149 -10.49 -9.37 5.55
N ILE A 150 -10.76 -8.09 5.79
CA ILE A 150 -10.84 -7.04 4.80
C ILE A 150 -9.80 -5.97 5.12
N GLY A 151 -8.87 -5.73 4.21
CA GLY A 151 -7.93 -4.62 4.30
C GLY A 151 -8.41 -3.47 3.43
N ILE A 152 -8.36 -2.26 3.95
CA ILE A 152 -8.83 -1.07 3.23
C ILE A 152 -7.75 0.01 3.28
N GLY A 153 -7.26 0.40 2.10
CA GLY A 153 -6.52 1.63 1.92
C GLY A 153 -7.51 2.77 1.63
N ALA A 154 -7.50 3.79 2.44
CA ALA A 154 -8.41 4.94 2.30
C ALA A 154 -7.63 6.23 2.06
N THR A 155 -8.15 7.08 1.17
CA THR A 155 -7.61 8.42 0.90
C THR A 155 -7.79 9.33 2.12
N GLY A 156 -6.77 10.14 2.43
CA GLY A 156 -6.79 11.14 3.50
C GLY A 156 -6.14 10.69 4.81
N LEU A 157 -6.39 11.43 5.88
CA LEU A 157 -5.81 11.16 7.20
C LEU A 157 -6.51 9.99 7.88
N VAL A 158 -5.77 8.94 8.21
CA VAL A 158 -6.29 7.70 8.79
C VAL A 158 -5.60 7.38 10.11
N ASP A 159 -6.40 7.25 11.17
CA ASP A 159 -5.99 6.61 12.43
C ASP A 159 -6.20 5.09 12.30
N SER A 160 -5.18 4.38 11.86
CA SER A 160 -5.25 2.93 11.63
C SER A 160 -5.48 2.12 12.92
N LYS A 161 -5.03 2.62 14.07
CA LYS A 161 -5.26 1.97 15.38
C LYS A 161 -6.74 1.95 15.75
N LYS A 162 -7.46 3.04 15.42
CA LYS A 162 -8.91 3.16 15.67
C LYS A 162 -9.74 2.72 14.47
N GLY A 163 -9.13 2.55 13.29
CA GLY A 163 -9.86 2.28 12.05
C GLY A 163 -10.76 3.43 11.61
N LEU A 164 -10.29 4.66 11.84
CA LEU A 164 -11.01 5.92 11.65
C LEU A 164 -10.40 6.69 10.47
N VAL A 165 -11.21 7.08 9.50
CA VAL A 165 -10.85 8.15 8.57
C VAL A 165 -11.16 9.47 9.25
N ILE A 166 -10.08 10.18 9.67
CA ILE A 166 -10.21 11.44 10.41
C ILE A 166 -10.75 12.52 9.48
N PHE A 167 -10.15 12.64 8.30
CA PHE A 167 -10.47 13.64 7.30
C PHE A 167 -9.95 13.23 5.93
N SER A 168 -10.78 13.37 4.90
CA SER A 168 -10.34 13.22 3.52
C SER A 168 -10.75 14.46 2.71
N PRO A 169 -9.81 15.34 2.36
CA PRO A 169 -10.12 16.60 1.70
C PRO A 169 -10.73 16.42 0.29
N ASN A 170 -10.42 15.29 -0.36
CA ASN A 170 -10.84 14.98 -1.72
C ASN A 170 -12.08 14.07 -1.80
N LEU A 171 -12.68 13.71 -0.64
CA LEU A 171 -13.91 12.93 -0.57
C LEU A 171 -14.98 13.71 0.19
N ASN A 172 -16.09 14.02 -0.46
CA ASN A 172 -17.14 14.84 0.15
C ASN A 172 -17.72 14.20 1.42
N GLY A 173 -17.73 14.94 2.52
CA GLY A 173 -18.31 14.52 3.80
C GLY A 173 -17.50 13.47 4.58
N TRP A 174 -16.32 13.08 4.14
CA TRP A 174 -15.48 12.10 4.84
C TRP A 174 -14.75 12.72 6.02
N ASN A 175 -15.48 12.96 7.12
CA ASN A 175 -14.96 13.51 8.38
C ASN A 175 -15.34 12.58 9.54
N ASN A 176 -14.35 12.12 10.30
CA ASN A 176 -14.53 11.25 11.47
C ASN A 176 -15.36 9.97 11.17
N ILE A 177 -15.11 9.33 10.03
CA ILE A 177 -15.81 8.11 9.61
C ILE A 177 -15.19 6.91 10.31
N LYS A 178 -15.94 6.22 11.16
CA LYS A 178 -15.54 4.97 11.83
C LYS A 178 -15.61 3.79 10.87
N LEU A 179 -14.79 3.86 9.82
CA LEU A 179 -14.89 2.96 8.66
C LEU A 179 -14.75 1.48 9.06
N LYS A 180 -13.81 1.16 9.95
CA LYS A 180 -13.64 -0.20 10.49
C LYS A 180 -14.93 -0.73 11.10
N GLU A 181 -15.50 0.01 12.06
CA GLU A 181 -16.71 -0.38 12.78
C GLU A 181 -17.88 -0.61 11.82
N ILE A 182 -18.08 0.30 10.86
CA ILE A 182 -19.17 0.21 9.87
C ILE A 182 -19.00 -1.03 8.98
N ILE A 183 -17.80 -1.30 8.48
CA ILE A 183 -17.52 -2.44 7.60
C ILE A 183 -17.70 -3.76 8.37
N GLU A 184 -17.15 -3.84 9.59
CA GLU A 184 -17.30 -5.02 10.44
C GLU A 184 -18.77 -5.32 10.76
N GLN A 185 -19.59 -4.31 11.04
CA GLN A 185 -21.02 -4.45 11.28
C GLN A 185 -21.78 -4.91 10.03
N LYS A 186 -21.51 -4.31 8.85
CA LYS A 186 -22.25 -4.58 7.61
C LYS A 186 -21.88 -5.92 6.95
N ILE A 187 -20.64 -6.38 7.13
CA ILE A 187 -20.11 -7.59 6.48
C ILE A 187 -19.91 -8.71 7.50
N GLY A 188 -19.53 -8.37 8.75
CA GLY A 188 -19.24 -9.31 9.83
C GLY A 188 -17.94 -10.08 9.64
N LEU A 189 -16.93 -9.45 9.05
CA LEU A 189 -15.56 -9.91 8.91
C LEU A 189 -14.64 -8.88 9.58
N PRO A 190 -13.48 -9.27 10.13
CA PRO A 190 -12.49 -8.33 10.64
C PRO A 190 -12.05 -7.34 9.56
N ALA A 191 -11.96 -6.05 9.90
CA ALA A 191 -11.51 -5.01 8.98
C ALA A 191 -10.28 -4.27 9.52
N PHE A 192 -9.35 -3.94 8.62
CA PHE A 192 -8.13 -3.21 8.91
C PHE A 192 -8.03 -2.04 7.94
N ILE A 193 -7.88 -0.85 8.49
CA ILE A 193 -7.90 0.40 7.71
C ILE A 193 -6.52 1.06 7.79
N GLU A 194 -6.02 1.52 6.66
CA GLU A 194 -4.76 2.27 6.59
C GLU A 194 -4.86 3.36 5.51
N ASN A 195 -3.96 4.35 5.56
CA ASN A 195 -3.85 5.34 4.50
C ASN A 195 -3.39 4.72 3.17
N GLU A 196 -3.89 5.23 2.04
CA GLU A 196 -3.60 4.70 0.70
C GLU A 196 -2.11 4.65 0.34
N CYS A 197 -1.34 5.69 0.67
CA CYS A 197 0.08 5.72 0.37
C CYS A 197 0.88 4.74 1.24
N ARG A 198 0.44 4.54 2.48
CA ARG A 198 1.05 3.58 3.39
C ARG A 198 0.79 2.13 2.99
N VAL A 199 -0.41 1.79 2.49
CA VAL A 199 -0.64 0.43 1.96
C VAL A 199 0.20 0.17 0.71
N GLN A 200 0.42 1.16 -0.15
CA GLN A 200 1.31 1.02 -1.30
C GLN A 200 2.76 0.76 -0.86
N ALA A 201 3.25 1.50 0.15
CA ALA A 201 4.57 1.26 0.72
C ALA A 201 4.70 -0.15 1.35
N ILE A 202 3.64 -0.67 1.97
CA ILE A 202 3.60 -2.06 2.47
C ILE A 202 3.71 -3.05 1.31
N ALA A 203 3.04 -2.81 0.19
CA ALA A 203 3.15 -3.66 -0.99
C ALA A 203 4.57 -3.67 -1.57
N GLU A 204 5.18 -2.49 -1.73
CA GLU A 204 6.56 -2.36 -2.20
C GLU A 204 7.56 -3.06 -1.27
N LYS A 205 7.36 -2.95 0.04
CA LYS A 205 8.19 -3.64 1.03
C LYS A 205 8.10 -5.15 0.91
N LYS A 206 6.93 -5.68 0.61
CA LYS A 206 6.69 -7.12 0.61
C LYS A 206 6.97 -7.77 -0.75
N TYR A 207 6.63 -7.10 -1.83
CA TYR A 207 6.61 -7.68 -3.17
C TYR A 207 7.36 -6.87 -4.25
N GLY A 208 7.65 -5.59 -3.99
CA GLY A 208 8.20 -4.66 -4.95
C GLY A 208 9.68 -4.36 -4.78
N LEU A 209 10.08 -3.18 -5.23
CA LEU A 209 11.47 -2.70 -5.27
C LEU A 209 12.10 -2.58 -3.88
N ALA A 210 11.29 -2.38 -2.82
CA ALA A 210 11.78 -2.19 -1.46
C ALA A 210 11.89 -3.49 -0.64
N LYS A 211 11.76 -4.67 -1.24
CA LYS A 211 11.75 -5.96 -0.53
C LYS A 211 12.92 -6.13 0.44
N ASN A 212 14.13 -5.77 0.03
CA ASN A 212 15.35 -5.88 0.83
C ASN A 212 15.85 -4.54 1.38
N ILE A 213 15.10 -3.46 1.20
CA ILE A 213 15.47 -2.09 1.60
C ILE A 213 14.85 -1.77 2.96
N LYS A 214 15.65 -1.26 3.90
CA LYS A 214 15.18 -0.95 5.26
C LYS A 214 14.57 0.44 5.36
N ASN A 215 15.14 1.39 4.63
CA ASN A 215 14.80 2.81 4.67
C ASN A 215 14.40 3.27 3.26
N PHE A 216 13.14 3.49 3.03
CA PHE A 216 12.64 3.96 1.73
C PHE A 216 11.37 4.79 1.89
N VAL A 217 11.05 5.54 0.84
CA VAL A 217 9.83 6.33 0.78
C VAL A 217 9.12 6.04 -0.54
N CYS A 218 7.84 5.71 -0.44
CA CYS A 218 6.92 5.75 -1.58
C CYS A 218 6.28 7.12 -1.66
N VAL A 219 6.23 7.70 -2.85
CA VAL A 219 5.60 8.99 -3.14
C VAL A 219 4.48 8.74 -4.14
N GLU A 220 3.25 8.87 -3.72
CA GLU A 220 2.08 8.83 -4.60
C GLU A 220 1.82 10.20 -5.20
N THR A 221 1.62 10.24 -6.52
CA THR A 221 1.32 11.47 -7.26
C THR A 221 0.09 11.24 -8.15
N GLY A 222 -1.02 11.77 -7.72
CA GLY A 222 -2.29 11.67 -8.41
C GLY A 222 -3.11 12.94 -8.18
N THR A 223 -4.38 12.79 -7.85
CA THR A 223 -5.27 13.91 -7.47
C THR A 223 -4.67 14.72 -6.31
N GLY A 224 -3.94 14.05 -5.40
CA GLY A 224 -3.14 14.63 -4.33
C GLY A 224 -1.70 14.11 -4.35
N ILE A 225 -0.92 14.54 -3.35
CA ILE A 225 0.45 14.07 -3.09
C ILE A 225 0.50 13.47 -1.68
N GLY A 226 0.90 12.21 -1.58
CA GLY A 226 1.06 11.54 -0.29
C GLY A 226 2.32 10.70 -0.24
N THR A 227 2.72 10.28 0.98
CA THR A 227 3.88 9.39 1.11
C THR A 227 3.62 8.24 2.09
N GLY A 228 4.28 7.11 1.80
CA GLY A 228 4.45 6.02 2.74
C GLY A 228 5.93 5.87 3.08
N VAL A 229 6.28 6.00 4.35
CA VAL A 229 7.68 6.06 4.83
C VAL A 229 8.02 4.81 5.63
N PHE A 230 9.12 4.14 5.29
CA PHE A 230 9.71 3.05 6.05
C PHE A 230 11.07 3.44 6.59
N ILE A 231 11.29 3.28 7.90
CA ILE A 231 12.57 3.46 8.58
C ILE A 231 12.84 2.20 9.42
N ASP A 232 14.04 1.64 9.27
CA ASP A 232 14.47 0.40 9.95
C ASP A 232 13.43 -0.75 9.81
N ASN A 233 12.93 -0.95 8.59
CA ASN A 233 11.88 -1.92 8.25
C ASN A 233 10.52 -1.66 8.93
N ARG A 234 10.28 -0.48 9.49
CA ARG A 234 9.03 -0.12 10.15
C ARG A 234 8.31 0.99 9.40
N LEU A 235 7.02 0.81 9.19
CA LEU A 235 6.16 1.84 8.64
C LEU A 235 6.02 2.99 9.65
N VAL A 236 6.24 4.21 9.21
CA VAL A 236 6.10 5.42 10.03
C VAL A 236 4.68 5.96 9.88
N SER A 237 3.88 5.82 10.93
CA SER A 237 2.49 6.33 10.94
C SER A 237 2.31 7.59 11.76
N GLY A 238 3.23 7.86 12.72
CA GLY A 238 3.06 8.92 13.71
C GLY A 238 1.99 8.58 14.76
N ASP A 239 1.76 9.50 15.70
CA ASP A 239 0.81 9.27 16.79
C ASP A 239 -0.64 9.25 16.32
N LYS A 240 -1.00 10.20 15.44
CA LYS A 240 -2.37 10.36 14.90
C LYS A 240 -2.50 10.00 13.43
N GLY A 241 -1.58 9.18 12.90
CA GLY A 241 -1.62 8.80 11.49
C GLY A 241 -1.30 9.91 10.49
N MET A 242 -0.57 10.97 10.91
CA MET A 242 -0.25 12.12 10.05
C MET A 242 1.19 12.10 9.50
N ALA A 243 1.98 11.10 9.83
CA ALA A 243 3.34 11.01 9.28
C ALA A 243 3.28 10.75 7.77
N GLY A 244 4.11 11.48 7.03
CA GLY A 244 4.18 11.32 5.58
C GLY A 244 3.26 12.25 4.77
N GLU A 245 2.60 13.23 5.38
CA GLU A 245 1.75 14.22 4.69
C GLU A 245 2.60 15.28 3.95
N VAL A 246 3.55 14.83 3.12
CA VAL A 246 4.52 15.69 2.41
C VAL A 246 3.84 16.63 1.41
N GLY A 247 2.72 16.21 0.81
CA GLY A 247 1.92 17.05 -0.08
C GLY A 247 1.42 18.34 0.57
N HIS A 248 1.26 18.34 1.89
CA HIS A 248 0.76 19.49 2.65
C HIS A 248 1.86 20.32 3.34
N ILE A 249 3.14 20.01 3.07
CA ILE A 249 4.25 20.91 3.47
C ILE A 249 4.14 22.21 2.68
N ILE A 250 4.20 23.35 3.39
CA ILE A 250 4.17 24.67 2.75
C ILE A 250 5.50 24.90 2.03
N THR A 251 5.43 24.91 0.71
CA THR A 251 6.58 25.06 -0.19
C THR A 251 6.58 26.41 -0.91
N ASN A 252 5.43 27.06 -1.01
CA ASN A 252 5.28 28.37 -1.66
C ASN A 252 4.59 29.37 -0.72
N LEU A 253 5.38 30.14 0.03
CA LEU A 253 4.86 31.15 0.97
C LEU A 253 4.15 32.32 0.27
N ALA A 254 4.49 32.62 -0.98
CA ALA A 254 3.87 33.68 -1.76
C ALA A 254 2.67 33.21 -2.58
N GLY A 255 2.37 31.92 -2.57
CA GLY A 255 1.28 31.32 -3.34
C GLY A 255 -0.09 31.64 -2.73
N ASN A 256 -1.03 32.04 -3.57
CA ASN A 256 -2.41 32.34 -3.17
C ASN A 256 -3.38 31.18 -3.41
N ARG A 257 -2.92 30.08 -4.03
CA ARG A 257 -3.76 28.91 -4.30
C ARG A 257 -4.08 28.15 -3.01
N VAL A 258 -5.37 28.03 -2.72
CA VAL A 258 -5.87 27.29 -1.57
C VAL A 258 -5.83 25.79 -1.90
N CYS A 259 -5.21 25.00 -1.03
CA CYS A 259 -5.21 23.54 -1.10
C CYS A 259 -6.55 22.97 -0.59
N HIS A 260 -6.96 21.81 -1.06
CA HIS A 260 -8.15 21.11 -0.56
C HIS A 260 -8.11 20.86 0.97
N CYS A 261 -6.91 20.84 1.60
CA CYS A 261 -6.79 20.76 3.06
C CYS A 261 -7.14 22.07 3.80
N GLY A 262 -7.41 23.16 3.08
CA GLY A 262 -7.73 24.48 3.62
C GLY A 262 -6.54 25.43 3.78
N ASN A 263 -5.29 24.96 3.69
CA ASN A 263 -4.08 25.79 3.76
C ASN A 263 -3.72 26.38 2.40
N THR A 264 -2.85 27.40 2.38
CA THR A 264 -2.21 27.95 1.18
C THR A 264 -0.75 27.54 1.09
N GLY A 265 -0.23 27.42 -0.15
CA GLY A 265 1.19 27.17 -0.38
C GLY A 265 1.66 25.72 -0.22
N CYS A 266 0.74 24.76 -0.08
CA CYS A 266 1.05 23.33 -0.02
C CYS A 266 1.77 22.85 -1.30
N LEU A 267 2.71 21.93 -1.18
CA LEU A 267 3.39 21.30 -2.32
C LEU A 267 2.37 20.69 -3.32
N GLU A 268 1.30 20.09 -2.83
CA GLU A 268 0.24 19.48 -3.63
C GLU A 268 -0.33 20.47 -4.66
N THR A 269 -0.50 21.75 -4.30
CA THR A 269 -1.02 22.77 -5.20
C THR A 269 -0.07 23.12 -6.37
N LEU A 270 1.17 22.63 -6.32
CA LEU A 270 2.20 22.90 -7.31
C LEU A 270 2.45 21.70 -8.23
N CYS A 271 2.22 20.47 -7.75
CA CYS A 271 2.66 19.29 -8.49
C CYS A 271 1.72 18.06 -8.44
N SER A 272 0.48 18.17 -7.90
CA SER A 272 -0.51 17.12 -8.15
C SER A 272 -1.05 17.17 -9.58
N THR A 273 -1.59 16.05 -10.07
CA THR A 273 -2.14 15.97 -11.44
C THR A 273 -3.42 16.78 -11.60
N SER A 274 -4.22 16.98 -10.55
CA SER A 274 -5.39 17.84 -10.58
C SER A 274 -5.01 19.30 -10.82
N TYR A 275 -4.06 19.83 -10.07
CA TYR A 275 -3.59 21.21 -10.25
C TYR A 275 -2.80 21.40 -11.54
N LEU A 276 -2.08 20.37 -12.02
CA LEU A 276 -1.43 20.40 -13.34
C LEU A 276 -2.45 20.58 -14.47
N LEU A 277 -3.57 19.88 -14.42
CA LEU A 277 -4.64 20.05 -15.43
C LEU A 277 -5.27 21.45 -15.40
N GLU A 278 -5.46 22.02 -14.21
CA GLU A 278 -5.96 23.40 -14.07
C GLU A 278 -4.98 24.42 -14.70
N ASP A 279 -3.67 24.31 -14.37
CA ASP A 279 -2.64 25.21 -14.89
C ASP A 279 -2.58 25.18 -16.42
N ILE A 280 -2.62 24.00 -17.03
CA ILE A 280 -2.61 23.85 -18.49
C ILE A 280 -3.85 24.47 -19.14
N VAL A 281 -5.03 24.22 -18.56
CA VAL A 281 -6.28 24.81 -19.08
C VAL A 281 -6.21 26.34 -19.04
N ASP A 282 -5.66 26.90 -17.97
CA ASP A 282 -5.53 28.35 -17.84
C ASP A 282 -4.48 28.94 -18.81
N ASP A 283 -3.38 28.24 -19.06
CA ASP A 283 -2.35 28.68 -20.00
C ASP A 283 -2.84 28.57 -21.47
N ILE A 284 -3.60 27.53 -21.81
CA ILE A 284 -4.26 27.43 -23.13
C ILE A 284 -5.23 28.59 -23.36
N LYS A 285 -6.01 28.97 -22.34
CA LYS A 285 -6.92 30.14 -22.45
C LYS A 285 -6.14 31.45 -22.68
N LYS A 286 -5.02 31.66 -21.99
CA LYS A 286 -4.18 32.84 -22.11
C LYS A 286 -3.46 32.92 -23.46
N SER A 287 -3.06 31.80 -24.04
CA SER A 287 -2.32 31.76 -25.32
C SER A 287 -3.16 32.10 -26.53
N GLY A 288 -4.50 32.20 -26.41
CA GLY A 288 -5.40 32.62 -27.49
C GLY A 288 -5.46 31.66 -28.69
N THR A 289 -4.93 30.45 -28.56
CA THR A 289 -4.91 29.44 -29.63
C THR A 289 -6.29 28.83 -29.81
N SER A 290 -7.12 29.52 -30.57
CA SER A 290 -8.56 29.26 -30.77
C SER A 290 -8.92 27.88 -31.33
N SER A 291 -8.03 27.18 -31.97
CA SER A 291 -8.29 25.84 -32.52
C SER A 291 -8.45 24.72 -31.45
N ARG A 292 -8.07 25.00 -30.18
CA ARG A 292 -8.21 24.08 -29.04
C ARG A 292 -9.40 24.40 -28.13
N ASN A 293 -10.16 25.46 -28.45
CA ASN A 293 -11.28 25.99 -27.63
C ASN A 293 -12.53 25.09 -27.51
N SER A 294 -12.56 23.89 -28.09
CA SER A 294 -13.71 22.99 -28.00
C SER A 294 -13.63 21.93 -26.91
N LYS A 295 -12.48 21.77 -26.21
CA LYS A 295 -12.37 20.83 -25.09
C LYS A 295 -12.57 21.57 -23.76
N SER A 296 -13.81 21.72 -23.36
CA SER A 296 -14.22 22.25 -22.04
C SER A 296 -13.76 21.36 -20.85
N SER A 297 -13.09 20.24 -21.11
CA SER A 297 -12.53 19.34 -20.12
C SER A 297 -11.31 18.60 -20.69
N LEU A 298 -10.11 19.16 -20.54
CA LEU A 298 -8.86 18.42 -20.79
C LEU A 298 -8.74 17.29 -19.77
N LYS A 299 -8.53 16.06 -20.25
CA LYS A 299 -8.27 14.89 -19.38
C LYS A 299 -6.78 14.63 -19.30
N LEU A 300 -6.39 13.88 -18.28
CA LEU A 300 -4.98 13.52 -18.08
C LEU A 300 -4.45 12.64 -19.23
N GLU A 301 -5.30 11.79 -19.81
CA GLU A 301 -4.97 11.00 -20.99
C GLU A 301 -4.61 11.88 -22.20
N ASP A 302 -5.38 12.94 -22.44
CA ASP A 302 -5.08 13.91 -23.51
C ASP A 302 -3.72 14.60 -23.26
N LEU A 303 -3.38 14.85 -21.98
CA LEU A 303 -2.13 15.49 -21.61
C LEU A 303 -0.92 14.57 -21.85
N TYR A 304 -1.02 13.26 -21.59
CA TYR A 304 0.05 12.32 -21.92
C TYR A 304 0.37 12.34 -23.42
N ASP A 305 -0.67 12.36 -24.26
CA ASP A 305 -0.51 12.40 -25.72
C ASP A 305 0.15 13.71 -26.17
N LEU A 306 -0.30 14.86 -25.66
CA LEU A 306 0.27 16.16 -25.97
C LEU A 306 1.75 16.26 -25.57
N TYR A 307 2.08 15.79 -24.37
CA TYR A 307 3.46 15.78 -23.87
C TYR A 307 4.37 14.89 -24.73
N ASN A 308 3.90 13.70 -25.10
CA ASN A 308 4.63 12.77 -25.95
C ASN A 308 4.82 13.29 -27.39
N GLN A 309 3.89 14.11 -27.89
CA GLN A 309 3.97 14.77 -29.19
C GLN A 309 4.87 16.03 -29.17
N GLY A 310 5.34 16.44 -27.98
CA GLY A 310 6.20 17.61 -27.82
C GLY A 310 5.43 18.94 -27.89
N ASP A 311 4.14 18.94 -27.55
CA ASP A 311 3.38 20.18 -27.43
C ASP A 311 4.04 21.11 -26.42
N GLU A 312 4.27 22.37 -26.82
CA GLU A 312 5.05 23.33 -26.05
C GLU A 312 4.41 23.62 -24.68
N VAL A 313 3.10 23.91 -24.67
CA VAL A 313 2.37 24.23 -23.43
C VAL A 313 2.33 23.04 -22.48
N ALA A 314 2.03 21.85 -23.02
CA ALA A 314 2.04 20.62 -22.23
C ALA A 314 3.44 20.34 -21.67
N THR A 315 4.50 20.50 -22.46
CA THR A 315 5.88 20.24 -22.05
C THR A 315 6.29 21.17 -20.93
N ILE A 316 6.06 22.48 -21.06
CA ILE A 316 6.40 23.47 -20.05
C ILE A 316 5.73 23.13 -18.71
N ASN A 317 4.42 22.86 -18.72
CA ASN A 317 3.66 22.60 -17.51
C ASN A 317 4.03 21.26 -16.85
N VAL A 318 4.21 20.20 -17.64
CA VAL A 318 4.61 18.88 -17.12
C VAL A 318 6.03 18.92 -16.56
N GLU A 319 6.98 19.62 -17.21
CA GLU A 319 8.33 19.75 -16.68
C GLU A 319 8.39 20.62 -15.41
N LYS A 320 7.59 21.67 -15.32
CA LYS A 320 7.41 22.48 -14.11
C LYS A 320 6.83 21.65 -12.95
N ASN A 321 5.84 20.82 -13.24
CA ASN A 321 5.28 19.87 -12.28
C ASN A 321 6.36 18.91 -11.76
N ALA A 322 7.18 18.33 -12.64
CA ALA A 322 8.32 17.48 -12.27
C ALA A 322 9.37 18.21 -11.42
N GLU A 323 9.63 19.49 -11.69
CA GLU A 323 10.53 20.31 -10.89
C GLU A 323 10.03 20.49 -9.45
N TYR A 324 8.75 20.80 -9.25
CA TYR A 324 8.16 20.93 -7.92
C TYR A 324 8.10 19.60 -7.17
N LEU A 325 7.77 18.50 -7.87
CA LEU A 325 7.85 17.17 -7.27
C LEU A 325 9.27 16.86 -6.80
N GLY A 326 10.28 17.19 -7.59
CA GLY A 326 11.68 17.04 -7.22
C GLY A 326 12.08 17.86 -5.99
N ILE A 327 11.54 19.06 -5.82
CA ILE A 327 11.73 19.87 -4.60
C ILE A 327 11.13 19.15 -3.40
N GLY A 328 9.88 18.62 -3.51
CA GLY A 328 9.23 17.85 -2.47
C GLY A 328 10.03 16.60 -2.08
N ILE A 329 10.52 15.87 -3.07
CA ILE A 329 11.37 14.68 -2.86
C ILE A 329 12.68 15.08 -2.19
N SER A 330 13.33 16.20 -2.60
CA SER A 330 14.56 16.67 -1.97
C SER A 330 14.39 17.02 -0.49
N ASN A 331 13.23 17.57 -0.11
CA ASN A 331 12.89 17.83 1.29
C ASN A 331 12.66 16.52 2.05
N THR A 332 12.01 15.56 1.44
CA THR A 332 11.80 14.21 1.99
C THR A 332 13.14 13.49 2.23
N ILE A 333 14.07 13.61 1.29
CA ILE A 333 15.43 13.08 1.43
C ILE A 333 16.14 13.70 2.62
N LYS A 334 16.07 15.02 2.79
CA LYS A 334 16.70 15.71 3.93
C LYS A 334 16.11 15.31 5.28
N MET A 335 14.83 14.93 5.32
CA MET A 335 14.16 14.52 6.56
C MET A 335 14.43 13.06 6.94
N PHE A 336 14.45 12.16 5.97
CA PHE A 336 14.45 10.72 6.24
C PHE A 336 15.71 10.00 5.74
N ASN A 337 16.51 10.60 4.88
CA ASN A 337 17.69 10.01 4.24
C ASN A 337 17.46 8.56 3.77
N PRO A 338 16.47 8.30 2.91
CA PRO A 338 16.14 6.96 2.47
C PRO A 338 17.17 6.44 1.46
N GLU A 339 17.33 5.13 1.39
CA GLU A 339 18.13 4.43 0.37
C GLU A 339 17.42 4.43 -1.01
N LEU A 340 16.08 4.45 -1.00
CA LEU A 340 15.26 4.37 -2.21
C LEU A 340 14.03 5.27 -2.10
N ILE A 341 13.73 5.99 -3.18
CA ILE A 341 12.46 6.69 -3.40
C ILE A 341 11.72 5.96 -4.52
N ILE A 342 10.47 5.58 -4.29
CA ILE A 342 9.61 4.94 -5.29
C ILE A 342 8.45 5.89 -5.59
N ILE A 343 8.32 6.28 -6.85
CA ILE A 343 7.24 7.16 -7.31
C ILE A 343 6.10 6.30 -7.84
N HIS A 344 4.91 6.54 -7.33
CA HIS A 344 3.65 5.92 -7.73
C HIS A 344 2.72 6.94 -8.40
N GLY A 345 1.64 6.42 -8.97
CA GLY A 345 0.53 7.22 -9.42
C GLY A 345 0.56 7.62 -10.89
N GLU A 346 -0.26 8.60 -11.20
CA GLU A 346 -0.58 8.97 -12.59
C GLU A 346 0.63 9.52 -13.36
N VAL A 347 1.61 10.11 -12.67
CA VAL A 347 2.80 10.71 -13.32
C VAL A 347 3.73 9.69 -13.97
N ILE A 348 3.64 8.40 -13.59
CA ILE A 348 4.44 7.33 -14.22
C ILE A 348 4.22 7.29 -15.74
N LYS A 349 3.02 7.63 -16.19
CA LYS A 349 2.65 7.62 -17.61
C LYS A 349 3.34 8.70 -18.45
N PHE A 350 3.93 9.73 -17.82
CA PHE A 350 4.80 10.68 -18.52
C PHE A 350 6.18 10.09 -18.87
N GLY A 351 6.52 8.93 -18.31
CA GLY A 351 7.71 8.15 -18.67
C GLY A 351 9.04 8.71 -18.18
N GLU A 352 10.13 8.16 -18.74
CA GLU A 352 11.51 8.44 -18.30
C GLU A 352 11.93 9.90 -18.46
N LYS A 353 11.39 10.65 -19.42
CA LYS A 353 11.67 12.07 -19.59
C LYS A 353 11.23 12.86 -18.35
N TYR A 354 10.05 12.55 -17.79
CA TYR A 354 9.55 13.14 -16.57
C TYR A 354 10.43 12.76 -15.36
N LEU A 355 10.73 11.46 -15.20
CA LEU A 355 11.57 10.97 -14.11
C LEU A 355 12.95 11.62 -14.10
N ARG A 356 13.56 11.79 -15.27
CA ARG A 356 14.84 12.51 -15.41
C ARG A 356 14.74 13.96 -14.92
N LYS A 357 13.65 14.66 -15.27
CA LYS A 357 13.43 16.03 -14.81
C LYS A 357 13.25 16.12 -13.29
N VAL A 358 12.54 15.15 -12.69
CA VAL A 358 12.46 15.01 -11.22
C VAL A 358 13.85 14.83 -10.61
N LYS A 359 14.67 13.91 -11.14
CA LYS A 359 16.04 13.66 -10.66
C LYS A 359 16.94 14.90 -10.79
N GLU A 360 16.86 15.63 -11.89
CA GLU A 360 17.58 16.90 -12.07
C GLU A 360 17.18 17.93 -11.00
N SER A 361 15.89 18.05 -10.70
CA SER A 361 15.41 18.95 -9.66
C SER A 361 15.88 18.50 -8.27
N VAL A 362 15.84 17.20 -7.96
CA VAL A 362 16.39 16.67 -6.71
C VAL A 362 17.88 17.00 -6.58
N SER A 363 18.68 16.75 -7.62
CA SER A 363 20.12 17.04 -7.63
C SER A 363 20.41 18.53 -7.38
N LYS A 364 19.62 19.44 -7.94
CA LYS A 364 19.76 20.90 -7.71
C LYS A 364 19.41 21.33 -6.29
N ASN A 365 18.48 20.62 -5.64
CA ASN A 365 17.87 21.03 -4.37
C ASN A 365 18.35 20.20 -3.16
N THR A 366 19.28 19.26 -3.34
CA THR A 366 19.94 18.51 -2.25
C THR A 366 21.32 19.06 -1.93
N PHE A 367 22.02 18.45 -0.96
CA PHE A 367 23.36 18.87 -0.61
C PHE A 367 24.35 18.61 -1.77
N PRO A 368 25.16 19.59 -2.20
CA PRO A 368 26.03 19.45 -3.38
C PRO A 368 27.01 18.27 -3.34
N LYS A 369 27.41 17.83 -2.14
CA LYS A 369 28.36 16.71 -1.95
C LYS A 369 27.76 15.32 -2.12
N VAL A 370 26.43 15.19 -2.08
CA VAL A 370 25.71 13.90 -2.13
C VAL A 370 24.57 13.90 -3.16
N LYS A 371 24.57 14.88 -4.05
CA LYS A 371 23.47 15.14 -4.99
C LYS A 371 23.17 14.00 -5.98
N ASP A 372 24.14 13.14 -6.27
CA ASP A 372 24.04 12.08 -7.28
C ASP A 372 23.84 10.68 -6.68
N ASP A 373 23.76 10.57 -5.33
CA ASP A 373 23.69 9.29 -4.62
C ASP A 373 22.26 8.77 -4.38
N TYR A 374 21.22 9.46 -4.88
CA TYR A 374 19.85 9.12 -4.59
C TYR A 374 19.23 8.18 -5.63
N ASN A 375 18.79 7.01 -5.17
CA ASN A 375 18.06 6.07 -6.01
C ASN A 375 16.57 6.45 -6.05
N ILE A 376 16.11 6.93 -7.21
CA ILE A 376 14.73 7.33 -7.46
C ILE A 376 14.21 6.53 -8.66
N GLN A 377 13.12 5.80 -8.46
CA GLN A 377 12.56 4.92 -9.49
C GLN A 377 11.03 5.04 -9.53
N PHE A 378 10.44 4.73 -10.66
CA PHE A 378 9.01 4.46 -10.75
C PHE A 378 8.70 3.08 -10.19
N SER A 379 7.52 2.93 -9.59
CA SER A 379 7.00 1.62 -9.18
C SER A 379 6.77 0.74 -10.40
N GLU A 380 7.11 -0.55 -10.26
CA GLU A 380 6.85 -1.59 -11.25
C GLU A 380 5.58 -2.40 -10.94
N MET A 381 4.93 -2.15 -9.78
CA MET A 381 3.77 -2.93 -9.33
C MET A 381 2.45 -2.57 -10.03
N GLY A 382 2.44 -1.47 -10.79
CA GLY A 382 1.27 -1.03 -11.56
C GLY A 382 0.07 -0.64 -10.68
N ASP A 383 -1.09 -0.57 -11.32
CA ASP A 383 -2.34 -0.05 -10.74
C ASP A 383 -2.89 -0.85 -9.54
N ASN A 384 -2.43 -2.08 -9.34
CA ASN A 384 -2.94 -2.98 -8.30
C ASN A 384 -2.15 -2.92 -7.00
N VAL A 385 -1.08 -2.13 -6.93
CA VAL A 385 -0.21 -2.00 -5.75
C VAL A 385 -1.02 -1.73 -4.47
N GLY A 386 -2.01 -0.84 -4.55
CA GLY A 386 -2.83 -0.48 -3.39
C GLY A 386 -3.67 -1.64 -2.85
N VAL A 387 -4.37 -2.41 -3.70
CA VAL A 387 -5.17 -3.54 -3.23
C VAL A 387 -4.30 -4.69 -2.69
N ILE A 388 -3.11 -4.89 -3.26
CA ILE A 388 -2.12 -5.85 -2.77
C ILE A 388 -1.63 -5.42 -1.39
N GLY A 389 -1.32 -4.14 -1.19
CA GLY A 389 -0.93 -3.59 0.10
C GLY A 389 -2.06 -3.66 1.12
N ALA A 390 -3.29 -3.35 0.71
CA ALA A 390 -4.46 -3.50 1.56
C ALA A 390 -4.69 -4.95 1.99
N ALA A 391 -4.53 -5.93 1.11
CA ALA A 391 -4.56 -7.34 1.51
C ALA A 391 -3.42 -7.67 2.49
N SER A 392 -2.23 -7.10 2.28
CA SER A 392 -1.06 -7.33 3.13
C SER A 392 -1.23 -6.81 4.56
N ILE A 393 -1.98 -5.71 4.79
CA ILE A 393 -2.26 -5.26 6.17
C ILE A 393 -3.11 -6.27 6.95
N VAL A 394 -4.04 -6.97 6.30
CA VAL A 394 -4.81 -8.06 6.95
C VAL A 394 -3.85 -9.18 7.36
N PHE A 395 -3.04 -9.63 6.41
CA PHE A 395 -2.06 -10.68 6.65
C PHE A 395 -1.13 -10.32 7.82
N ASN A 396 -0.53 -9.12 7.80
CA ASN A 396 0.38 -8.66 8.84
C ASN A 396 -0.30 -8.58 10.22
N ASN A 397 -1.54 -8.09 10.30
CA ASN A 397 -2.25 -7.96 11.57
C ASN A 397 -2.71 -9.32 12.14
N ILE A 398 -3.09 -10.26 11.28
CA ILE A 398 -3.60 -11.57 11.72
C ILE A 398 -2.44 -12.52 12.04
N PHE A 399 -1.46 -12.58 11.17
CA PHE A 399 -0.30 -13.43 11.37
C PHE A 399 0.75 -12.77 12.27
N ASP A 400 0.69 -11.43 12.46
CA ASP A 400 1.56 -10.59 13.31
C ASP A 400 2.85 -11.30 13.77
N LEU A 401 3.67 -11.65 12.79
CA LEU A 401 4.86 -12.50 12.98
C LEU A 401 5.96 -11.78 13.78
N ASP A 402 5.82 -10.46 14.01
CA ASP A 402 6.82 -9.62 14.68
C ASP A 402 6.42 -9.17 16.10
N SER A 403 5.15 -9.34 16.50
CA SER A 403 4.71 -8.94 17.84
C SER A 403 4.51 -10.13 18.78
N SER A 404 4.60 -9.85 20.07
CA SER A 404 4.25 -10.78 21.16
C SER A 404 2.75 -10.87 21.42
N SER A 405 1.88 -10.38 20.50
CA SER A 405 0.44 -10.34 20.72
C SER A 405 -0.25 -11.65 20.34
N VAL A 406 -1.23 -12.05 21.17
CA VAL A 406 -1.99 -13.32 21.05
C VAL A 406 -3.10 -13.23 19.99
N ALA A 407 -3.46 -12.02 19.54
CA ALA A 407 -4.64 -11.80 18.72
C ALA A 407 -4.61 -12.57 17.38
N GLY A 408 -3.45 -12.67 16.74
CA GLY A 408 -3.30 -13.39 15.49
C GLY A 408 -3.56 -14.90 15.60
N HIS A 409 -3.12 -15.51 16.69
CA HIS A 409 -3.23 -16.97 16.88
C HIS A 409 -4.68 -17.44 17.09
N TYR A 410 -5.49 -16.65 17.81
CA TYR A 410 -6.90 -16.97 18.03
C TYR A 410 -7.73 -16.91 16.75
N ILE A 411 -7.44 -15.97 15.87
CA ILE A 411 -8.12 -15.83 14.58
C ILE A 411 -7.73 -16.98 13.64
N ILE A 412 -6.46 -17.37 13.59
CA ILE A 412 -5.99 -18.51 12.79
C ILE A 412 -6.72 -19.79 13.23
N LYS A 413 -6.80 -20.05 14.53
CA LYS A 413 -7.48 -21.23 15.08
C LYS A 413 -8.97 -21.26 14.77
N LYS A 414 -9.63 -20.09 14.70
CA LYS A 414 -11.05 -19.94 14.37
C LYS A 414 -11.37 -20.08 12.89
N ILE A 415 -10.36 -19.84 12.01
CA ILE A 415 -10.49 -19.98 10.56
C ILE A 415 -10.35 -21.46 10.13
N ILE A 416 -9.66 -22.26 10.93
CA ILE A 416 -9.28 -23.65 10.60
C ILE A 416 -10.18 -24.68 11.29
N THR A 417 -10.91 -24.30 12.33
CA THR A 417 -11.96 -25.15 12.99
C THR A 417 -13.35 -24.81 12.46
#